data_073ed91f4ab92289468913f9e73c879f
#
_entry.id   073ed91f4ab92289468913f9e73c879f
#
_cell.length_a   1.000
_cell.length_b   1.000
_cell.length_c   1.000
_cell.angle_alpha   90.00
_cell.angle_beta   90.00
_cell.angle_gamma   90.00
#
_symmetry.space_group_name_H-M   'P 1'
#
loop_
_entity.id
_entity.type
_entity.pdbx_description
1 polymer ?
#
loop_
_entity_poly.entity_id
_entity_poly.type
_entity_poly.pdbx_seq_one_letter_code
_entity_poly.pdbx_strand_id
1 'polypeptide(L)' 'IAVSEIQKIIRQLITSGIGILITDHNVRETLGICDRAYILNEGSILEEGTPEKIAASPKARKFYLGESFRF' A
#
# COMPACT_ATOMS: atom_id res chain seq x y z
N ILE A 1 13.23 1.24 14.54
CA ILE A 1 12.82 -0.11 14.09
C ILE A 1 12.91 -0.18 12.58
N ALA A 2 13.53 -1.23 12.08
CA ALA A 2 13.63 -1.44 10.64
C ALA A 2 12.27 -1.83 10.06
N VAL A 3 11.99 -1.34 8.87
CA VAL A 3 10.73 -1.64 8.17
C VAL A 3 10.53 -3.15 8.00
N SER A 4 11.61 -3.89 7.71
CA SER A 4 11.53 -5.34 7.54
C SER A 4 11.05 -6.07 8.79
N GLU A 5 11.39 -5.59 9.97
CA GLU A 5 10.94 -6.19 11.23
C GLU A 5 9.44 -5.98 11.43
N ILE A 6 8.95 -4.78 11.11
CA ILE A 6 7.52 -4.47 11.17
C ILE A 6 6.76 -5.36 10.19
N GLN A 7 7.28 -5.53 8.99
CA GLN A 7 6.66 -6.39 7.98
C GLN A 7 6.55 -7.83 8.43
N LYS A 8 7.57 -8.35 9.12
CA LYS A 8 7.53 -9.71 9.67
C LYS A 8 6.41 -9.86 10.70
N ILE A 9 6.29 -8.89 11.59
CA ILE A 9 5.24 -8.91 12.62
C ILE A 9 3.86 -8.89 11.97
N ILE A 10 3.66 -8.03 10.99
CA ILE A 10 2.39 -7.94 10.26
C ILE A 10 2.04 -9.26 9.58
N ARG A 11 3.01 -9.90 8.93
CA ARG A 11 2.77 -11.18 8.26
C ARG A 11 2.39 -12.28 9.24
N GLN A 12 3.01 -12.30 10.42
CA GLN A 12 2.66 -13.26 11.46
C GLN A 12 1.23 -13.08 11.93
N LEU A 13 0.79 -11.83 12.13
CA LEU A 13 -0.57 -11.52 12.54
C LEU A 13 -1.59 -11.94 11.47
N ILE A 14 -1.29 -11.68 10.22
CA ILE A 14 -2.16 -12.07 9.11
C ILE A 14 -2.30 -13.59 9.05
N THR A 15 -1.19 -14.30 9.22
CA THR A 15 -1.20 -15.77 9.23
C THR A 15 -2.07 -16.30 10.35
N SER A 16 -2.19 -15.56 11.45
CA SER A 16 -3.04 -15.93 12.59
C SER A 16 -4.51 -15.58 12.37
N GLY A 17 -4.89 -15.06 11.21
CA GLY A 17 -6.27 -14.73 10.90
C GLY A 17 -6.69 -13.32 11.29
N ILE A 18 -5.74 -12.43 11.58
CA ILE A 18 -6.02 -11.06 11.98
C ILE A 18 -5.96 -10.15 10.76
N GLY A 19 -7.02 -9.35 10.57
CA GLY A 19 -7.02 -8.32 9.53
C GLY A 19 -6.29 -7.08 10.03
N ILE A 20 -5.49 -6.45 9.17
CA ILE A 20 -4.67 -5.30 9.55
C ILE A 20 -4.93 -4.15 8.59
N LEU A 21 -5.18 -2.97 9.14
CA LEU A 21 -5.30 -1.73 8.38
C LEU A 21 -4.08 -0.86 8.65
N ILE A 22 -3.40 -0.45 7.59
CA ILE A 22 -2.21 0.39 7.67
C ILE A 22 -2.48 1.70 6.97
N THR A 23 -2.17 2.82 7.62
CA THR A 23 -2.20 4.13 6.97
C THR A 23 -0.79 4.69 6.97
N ASP A 24 -0.28 5.02 5.79
CA ASP A 24 1.09 5.50 5.65
C ASP A 24 1.26 6.22 4.32
N HIS A 25 2.23 7.10 4.24
CA HIS A 25 2.62 7.76 3.01
C HIS A 25 3.87 7.11 2.39
N ASN A 26 4.46 6.13 3.06
CA ASN A 26 5.60 5.38 2.53
C ASN A 26 5.10 4.30 1.59
N VAL A 27 4.79 4.71 0.36
CA VAL A 27 3.98 3.94 -0.57
C VAL A 27 4.60 2.61 -0.95
N ARG A 28 5.89 2.60 -1.25
CA ARG A 28 6.56 1.39 -1.73
C ARG A 28 6.49 0.26 -0.70
N GLU A 29 6.86 0.55 0.54
CA GLU A 29 6.88 -0.44 1.60
C GLU A 29 5.46 -0.88 1.95
N THR A 30 4.54 0.07 1.99
CA THR A 30 3.15 -0.23 2.33
C THR A 30 2.49 -1.10 1.27
N LEU A 31 2.64 -0.77 -0.01
CA LEU A 31 2.09 -1.59 -1.09
C LEU A 31 2.73 -2.97 -1.14
N GLY A 32 3.98 -3.08 -0.72
CA GLY A 32 4.70 -4.35 -0.74
C GLY A 32 4.15 -5.40 0.22
N ILE A 33 3.34 -4.99 1.21
CA ILE A 33 2.80 -5.92 2.22
C ILE A 33 1.28 -5.94 2.27
N CYS A 34 0.61 -5.16 1.45
CA CYS A 34 -0.84 -5.07 1.44
C CYS A 34 -1.45 -6.05 0.43
N ASP A 35 -2.63 -6.56 0.75
CA ASP A 35 -3.45 -7.31 -0.21
C ASP A 35 -4.28 -6.37 -1.05
N ARG A 36 -4.73 -5.27 -0.44
CA ARG A 36 -5.49 -4.21 -1.12
C ARG A 36 -5.07 -2.87 -0.57
N ALA A 37 -5.19 -1.85 -1.39
CA ALA A 37 -4.87 -0.49 -1.01
C ALA A 37 -5.92 0.48 -1.54
N TYR A 38 -6.06 1.59 -0.82
CA TYR A 38 -6.95 2.69 -1.18
C TYR A 38 -6.13 3.96 -1.15
N ILE A 39 -6.21 4.77 -2.20
CA ILE A 39 -5.58 6.08 -2.23
C ILE A 39 -6.66 7.11 -1.96
N LEU A 40 -6.50 7.86 -0.88
CA LEU A 40 -7.44 8.89 -0.49
C LEU A 40 -6.93 10.26 -0.94
N ASN A 41 -7.83 11.07 -1.48
CA ASN A 41 -7.52 12.41 -1.91
C ASN A 41 -8.71 13.31 -1.65
N GLU A 42 -8.50 14.35 -0.83
CA GLU A 42 -9.53 15.33 -0.50
C GLU A 42 -10.86 14.69 -0.06
N GLY A 43 -10.76 13.69 0.80
CA GLY A 43 -11.93 13.04 1.36
C GLY A 43 -12.59 12.00 0.47
N SER A 44 -12.00 11.69 -0.67
CA SER A 44 -12.52 10.70 -1.62
C SER A 44 -11.50 9.62 -1.92
N ILE A 45 -12.00 8.47 -2.38
CA ILE A 45 -11.11 7.41 -2.86
C ILE A 45 -10.75 7.71 -4.31
N LEU A 46 -9.47 7.97 -4.55
CA LEU A 46 -8.96 8.23 -5.89
C LEU A 46 -8.78 6.95 -6.68
N GLU A 47 -8.27 5.90 -6.04
CA GLU A 47 -8.05 4.60 -6.64
C GLU A 47 -8.07 3.53 -5.57
N GLU A 48 -8.45 2.31 -5.94
CA GLU A 48 -8.44 1.17 -5.02
C GLU A 48 -8.16 -0.12 -5.78
N GLY A 49 -7.63 -1.10 -5.09
CA GLY A 49 -7.40 -2.41 -5.65
C GLY A 49 -6.15 -3.08 -5.09
N THR A 50 -5.67 -4.08 -5.81
CA THR A 50 -4.42 -4.75 -5.44
C THR A 50 -3.23 -3.81 -5.62
N PRO A 51 -2.10 -4.08 -4.96
CA PRO A 51 -0.90 -3.26 -5.16
C PRO A 51 -0.49 -3.16 -6.63
N GLU A 52 -0.63 -4.23 -7.39
CA GLU A 52 -0.30 -4.25 -8.81
C GLU A 52 -1.21 -3.31 -9.61
N LYS A 53 -2.50 -3.32 -9.28
CA LYS A 53 -3.46 -2.43 -9.94
C LYS A 53 -3.16 -0.97 -9.61
N ILE A 54 -2.85 -0.68 -8.35
CA ILE A 54 -2.48 0.68 -7.92
C ILE A 54 -1.23 1.15 -8.66
N ALA A 55 -0.20 0.31 -8.71
CA ALA A 55 1.05 0.66 -9.38
C ALA A 55 0.88 0.90 -10.87
N ALA A 56 -0.10 0.25 -11.49
CA ALA A 56 -0.38 0.43 -12.92
C ALA A 56 -1.38 1.55 -13.21
N SER A 57 -2.03 2.10 -12.19
CA SER A 57 -3.07 3.12 -12.37
C SER A 57 -2.46 4.44 -12.83
N PRO A 58 -2.92 5.03 -13.96
CA PRO A 58 -2.45 6.34 -14.37
C PRO A 58 -2.73 7.43 -13.34
N LYS A 59 -3.89 7.37 -12.67
CA LYS A 59 -4.24 8.33 -11.62
C LYS A 59 -3.30 8.24 -10.44
N ALA A 60 -3.03 7.04 -9.95
CA ALA A 60 -2.14 6.84 -8.82
C ALA A 60 -0.73 7.31 -9.14
N ARG A 61 -0.22 6.96 -10.32
CA ARG A 61 1.11 7.36 -10.75
C ARG A 61 1.23 8.87 -10.90
N LYS A 62 0.20 9.50 -11.45
CA LYS A 62 0.21 10.95 -11.66
C LYS A 62 0.19 11.73 -10.35
N PHE A 63 -0.61 11.30 -9.37
CA PHE A 63 -0.87 12.09 -8.17
C PHE A 63 -0.06 11.68 -6.95
N TYR A 64 0.40 10.44 -6.88
CA TYR A 64 1.04 9.91 -5.66
C TYR A 64 2.35 9.19 -5.90
N LEU A 65 2.42 8.29 -6.89
CA LEU A 65 3.57 7.41 -7.05
C LEU A 65 4.70 8.03 -7.86
N GLY A 66 4.33 8.86 -8.83
CA GLY A 66 5.29 9.34 -9.82
C GLY A 66 5.43 8.39 -10.99
N GLU A 67 5.83 8.93 -12.13
CA GLU A 67 5.88 8.16 -13.38
C GLU A 67 6.94 7.06 -13.36
N SER A 68 7.97 7.20 -12.56
CA SER A 68 9.07 6.24 -12.48
C SER A 68 8.91 5.22 -11.37
N PHE A 69 7.75 5.17 -10.70
CA PHE A 69 7.55 4.27 -9.59
C PHE A 69 7.72 2.80 -10.00
N ARG A 70 8.44 2.04 -9.18
CA ARG A 70 8.62 0.59 -9.30
C ARG A 70 8.57 -0.03 -7.92
N PHE A 71 8.09 -1.25 -7.85
CA PHE A 71 8.18 -2.04 -6.63
C PHE A 71 9.62 -2.40 -6.30
#